data_0143583f13645e7586c2ef8ae02f2adc
#
_entry.id   0143583f13645e7586c2ef8ae02f2adc
#
_cell.length_a   1.000
_cell.length_b   1.000
_cell.length_c   1.000
_cell.angle_alpha   90.00
_cell.angle_beta   90.00
_cell.angle_gamma   90.00
#
_symmetry.space_group_name_H-M   'P 1'
#
loop_
_entity.id
_entity.type
_entity.pdbx_description
1 polymer ?
#
loop_
_entity_poly.entity_id
_entity_poly.type
_entity_poly.pdbx_seq_one_letter_code
_entity_poly.pdbx_strand_id
1 'polypeptide(L)'
;ALLRGYLIDPRTVFVGFNNVNYDNLIATACIDNWPQEDVYALNYAIMHGVFEPIHGESYTDFQDLRFRLPGVWTFARRAWDAGRDLPPAPKMSEQGVKIPPMSLKKWEKFNGLKVVKSPIPFTHPLPLTADEAARLAEYNKYDVAATVRMACQSLIGEWETRCGFAEMLGEKKFGWHKTFTKLAAELFVTNPDKKVDGADTSWGQTVTQIPKCLRVEKNLSVLSYMSRPLFELEQVGLSTQINGLPHTFQIGGAHSVNERGIYKGDIWDIDVGGMYPSIMALFDLCSRTMDAAAYDKVRLARMQMAKSDWRRNVYKKALNSTYGGMIDPFSTLFDPAKGRQVCVLGQLFIVDLLEKLEPYTQLIQTNTDGVYVMPTSPENAVHAKAEVEAFERRTGLVMEIDHYVAMYQRDVNNYIAVRADGAEKIKGSAFHSTNHLKPSVGQMMNRCEIMGIPFDPDQYTLEELSIVCTRDKNSRGFVIDGVETDAETIDVLPV
;
A
#
# COMPACT_ATOMS: atom_id res chain seq x y z
N ALA A 1 17.38 26.13 -20.98
CA ALA A 1 16.24 26.75 -21.69
C ALA A 1 15.08 25.75 -21.87
N LEU A 2 15.31 24.55 -22.43
CA LEU A 2 14.25 23.56 -22.70
C LEU A 2 13.53 23.10 -21.44
N LEU A 3 14.27 22.71 -20.38
CA LEU A 3 13.73 22.25 -19.12
C LEU A 3 12.90 23.35 -18.41
N ARG A 4 13.33 24.61 -18.50
CA ARG A 4 12.53 25.75 -18.04
C ARG A 4 11.21 25.90 -18.76
N GLY A 5 11.20 25.69 -20.10
CA GLY A 5 9.98 25.70 -20.91
C GLY A 5 8.95 24.69 -20.43
N TYR A 6 9.38 23.45 -20.14
CA TYR A 6 8.51 22.42 -19.59
C TYR A 6 8.05 22.74 -18.17
N LEU A 7 8.90 23.35 -17.32
CA LEU A 7 8.52 23.72 -15.97
C LEU A 7 7.41 24.79 -15.92
N ILE A 8 7.41 25.70 -16.90
CA ILE A 8 6.42 26.78 -17.01
C ILE A 8 5.07 26.23 -17.55
N ASP A 9 5.07 25.23 -18.43
CA ASP A 9 3.82 24.65 -18.97
C ASP A 9 3.05 23.92 -17.88
N PRO A 10 1.84 24.39 -17.52
CA PRO A 10 1.02 23.79 -16.47
C PRO A 10 0.61 22.34 -16.77
N ARG A 11 0.65 21.92 -18.02
CA ARG A 11 0.29 20.57 -18.47
C ARG A 11 1.43 19.55 -18.29
N THR A 12 2.67 20.01 -18.01
CA THR A 12 3.82 19.14 -17.87
C THR A 12 3.88 18.56 -16.45
N VAL A 13 4.03 17.24 -16.36
CA VAL A 13 4.37 16.52 -15.14
C VAL A 13 5.68 15.77 -15.36
N PHE A 14 6.61 15.96 -14.45
CA PHE A 14 7.88 15.22 -14.45
C PHE A 14 7.69 13.90 -13.70
N VAL A 15 8.03 12.79 -14.33
CA VAL A 15 7.96 11.47 -13.72
C VAL A 15 9.36 10.93 -13.54
N GLY A 16 9.71 10.54 -12.33
CA GLY A 16 11.01 9.97 -12.02
C GLY A 16 10.92 8.82 -11.03
N PHE A 17 12.04 8.17 -10.78
CA PHE A 17 12.19 7.14 -9.76
C PHE A 17 13.16 7.64 -8.69
N ASN A 18 12.69 7.78 -7.44
CA ASN A 18 13.45 8.39 -6.32
C ASN A 18 13.90 9.85 -6.60
N ASN A 19 13.22 10.51 -7.52
CA ASN A 19 13.60 11.84 -8.01
C ASN A 19 13.49 12.93 -6.94
N VAL A 20 12.64 12.77 -5.94
CA VAL A 20 12.48 13.75 -4.84
C VAL A 20 13.77 13.90 -4.03
N ASN A 21 14.56 12.84 -3.91
CA ASN A 21 15.78 12.84 -3.11
C ASN A 21 17.06 13.10 -3.95
N TYR A 22 16.95 13.10 -5.27
CA TYR A 22 18.12 13.27 -6.14
C TYR A 22 17.82 14.15 -7.35
N ASP A 23 17.09 13.63 -8.36
CA ASP A 23 16.93 14.29 -9.65
C ASP A 23 16.30 15.67 -9.56
N ASN A 24 15.33 15.86 -8.66
CA ASN A 24 14.69 17.15 -8.47
C ASN A 24 15.67 18.23 -7.98
N LEU A 25 16.62 17.86 -7.11
CA LEU A 25 17.64 18.77 -6.60
C LEU A 25 18.63 19.16 -7.70
N ILE A 26 19.15 18.19 -8.42
CA ILE A 26 20.05 18.41 -9.57
C ILE A 26 19.37 19.21 -10.68
N ALA A 27 18.12 18.83 -11.05
CA ALA A 27 17.36 19.54 -12.06
C ALA A 27 17.10 21.00 -11.66
N THR A 28 16.83 21.28 -10.37
CA THR A 28 16.65 22.65 -9.87
C THR A 28 17.93 23.48 -10.06
N ALA A 29 19.08 22.96 -9.64
CA ALA A 29 20.38 23.63 -9.84
C ALA A 29 20.67 23.90 -11.32
N CYS A 30 20.36 22.93 -12.20
CA CYS A 30 20.50 23.10 -13.66
C CYS A 30 19.55 24.15 -14.24
N ILE A 31 18.30 24.22 -13.75
CA ILE A 31 17.32 25.24 -14.16
C ILE A 31 17.77 26.64 -13.76
N ASP A 32 18.38 26.78 -12.60
CA ASP A 32 18.88 28.05 -12.07
C ASP A 32 20.27 28.41 -12.63
N ASN A 33 20.80 27.59 -13.56
CA ASN A 33 22.08 27.75 -14.25
C ASN A 33 23.27 27.84 -13.27
N TRP A 34 23.30 26.96 -12.26
CA TRP A 34 24.45 26.84 -11.40
C TRP A 34 25.71 26.47 -12.18
N PRO A 35 26.88 26.95 -11.78
CA PRO A 35 28.15 26.47 -12.32
C PRO A 35 28.28 24.94 -12.23
N GLN A 36 28.95 24.31 -13.18
CA GLN A 36 29.11 22.85 -13.20
C GLN A 36 29.78 22.31 -11.94
N GLU A 37 30.72 23.04 -11.38
CA GLU A 37 31.40 22.72 -10.12
C GLU A 37 30.43 22.69 -8.93
N ASP A 38 29.49 23.62 -8.83
CA ASP A 38 28.46 23.65 -7.76
C ASP A 38 27.45 22.50 -7.94
N VAL A 39 27.06 22.18 -9.17
CA VAL A 39 26.19 21.01 -9.44
C VAL A 39 26.93 19.72 -9.07
N TYR A 40 28.23 19.63 -9.31
CA TYR A 40 29.02 18.48 -8.87
C TYR A 40 29.15 18.40 -7.36
N ALA A 41 29.40 19.51 -6.66
CA ALA A 41 29.43 19.56 -5.21
C ALA A 41 28.08 19.15 -4.61
N LEU A 42 26.97 19.61 -5.21
CA LEU A 42 25.62 19.18 -4.83
C LEU A 42 25.43 17.67 -4.98
N ASN A 43 25.83 17.11 -6.15
CA ASN A 43 25.77 15.67 -6.38
C ASN A 43 26.60 14.89 -5.34
N TYR A 44 27.82 15.36 -5.05
CA TYR A 44 28.70 14.73 -4.09
C TYR A 44 28.10 14.74 -2.68
N ALA A 45 27.53 15.88 -2.25
CA ALA A 45 26.87 16.01 -0.96
C ALA A 45 25.66 15.04 -0.84
N ILE A 46 24.82 14.95 -1.87
CA ILE A 46 23.66 14.04 -1.86
C ILE A 46 24.11 12.57 -1.76
N MET A 47 25.15 12.18 -2.50
CA MET A 47 25.59 10.79 -2.58
C MET A 47 26.39 10.32 -1.36
N HIS A 48 27.18 11.21 -0.74
CA HIS A 48 28.14 10.85 0.30
C HIS A 48 27.80 11.40 1.69
N GLY A 49 26.82 12.31 1.80
CA GLY A 49 26.45 12.94 3.07
C GLY A 49 27.51 13.91 3.60
N VAL A 50 28.38 14.42 2.73
CA VAL A 50 29.42 15.42 3.07
C VAL A 50 28.96 16.77 2.57
N PHE A 51 28.66 17.69 3.49
CA PHE A 51 28.07 19.00 3.21
C PHE A 51 29.12 20.09 3.40
N GLU A 52 29.92 20.34 2.38
CA GLU A 52 30.75 21.54 2.25
C GLU A 52 29.90 22.69 1.69
N PRO A 53 30.35 23.95 1.75
CA PRO A 53 29.62 25.05 1.13
C PRO A 53 29.34 24.79 -0.36
N ILE A 54 28.07 24.86 -0.76
CA ILE A 54 27.60 24.64 -2.12
C ILE A 54 26.96 25.91 -2.63
N HIS A 55 27.42 26.43 -3.75
CA HIS A 55 26.90 27.68 -4.35
C HIS A 55 26.85 28.86 -3.36
N GLY A 56 27.86 28.97 -2.50
CA GLY A 56 27.97 30.01 -1.49
C GLY A 56 27.13 29.82 -0.22
N GLU A 57 26.36 28.74 -0.12
CA GLU A 57 25.51 28.39 1.02
C GLU A 57 26.09 27.19 1.78
N SER A 58 25.94 27.20 3.12
CA SER A 58 26.32 26.08 3.98
C SER A 58 25.09 25.31 4.41
N TYR A 59 25.16 23.99 4.32
CA TYR A 59 24.10 23.07 4.72
C TYR A 59 24.60 22.14 5.82
N THR A 60 23.75 21.85 6.80
CA THR A 60 24.12 21.00 7.95
C THR A 60 23.95 19.51 7.66
N ASP A 61 22.94 19.17 6.88
CA ASP A 61 22.62 17.80 6.49
C ASP A 61 21.74 17.78 5.24
N PHE A 62 21.37 16.58 4.81
CA PHE A 62 20.53 16.37 3.63
C PHE A 62 19.13 16.98 3.75
N GLN A 63 18.55 17.02 4.95
CA GLN A 63 17.22 17.61 5.14
C GLN A 63 17.30 19.14 5.01
N ASP A 64 18.31 19.76 5.63
CA ASP A 64 18.55 21.19 5.51
C ASP A 64 18.78 21.59 4.04
N LEU A 65 19.65 20.86 3.31
CA LEU A 65 19.85 21.04 1.88
C LEU A 65 18.52 20.97 1.11
N ARG A 66 17.76 19.91 1.32
CA ARG A 66 16.50 19.65 0.60
C ARG A 66 15.44 20.73 0.86
N PHE A 67 15.38 21.27 2.08
CA PHE A 67 14.39 22.29 2.41
C PHE A 67 14.80 23.69 1.99
N ARG A 68 16.09 24.00 1.97
CA ARG A 68 16.62 25.35 1.72
C ARG A 68 17.02 25.59 0.29
N LEU A 69 17.21 24.54 -0.53
CA LEU A 69 17.61 24.71 -1.94
C LEU A 69 16.57 25.55 -2.68
N PRO A 70 16.93 26.73 -3.20
CA PRO A 70 15.99 27.59 -3.92
C PRO A 70 15.34 26.88 -5.10
N GLY A 71 14.05 27.14 -5.34
CA GLY A 71 13.32 26.60 -6.50
C GLY A 71 12.90 25.12 -6.40
N VAL A 72 13.45 24.35 -5.47
CA VAL A 72 13.16 22.90 -5.36
C VAL A 72 11.65 22.60 -5.23
N TRP A 73 10.93 23.42 -4.49
CA TRP A 73 9.49 23.24 -4.31
C TRP A 73 8.68 23.56 -5.55
N THR A 74 9.12 24.49 -6.39
CA THR A 74 8.47 24.79 -7.67
C THR A 74 8.56 23.58 -8.59
N PHE A 75 9.72 22.96 -8.67
CA PHE A 75 9.91 21.72 -9.43
C PHE A 75 9.16 20.53 -8.80
N ALA A 76 9.28 20.34 -7.49
CA ALA A 76 8.66 19.24 -6.76
C ALA A 76 7.13 19.21 -6.92
N ARG A 77 6.46 20.38 -6.96
CA ARG A 77 5.01 20.43 -7.15
C ARG A 77 4.52 19.77 -8.44
N ARG A 78 5.39 19.68 -9.46
CA ARG A 78 5.11 19.09 -10.77
C ARG A 78 5.84 17.77 -11.01
N ALA A 79 6.54 17.26 -10.00
CA ALA A 79 7.30 16.03 -10.09
C ALA A 79 6.61 14.91 -9.32
N TRP A 80 6.32 13.82 -10.01
CA TRP A 80 5.83 12.58 -9.43
C TRP A 80 6.99 11.62 -9.23
N ASP A 81 7.21 11.22 -7.98
CA ASP A 81 8.16 10.15 -7.65
C ASP A 81 7.45 8.80 -7.69
N ALA A 82 7.51 8.16 -8.85
CA ALA A 82 6.86 6.87 -9.07
C ALA A 82 7.44 5.76 -8.17
N GLY A 83 8.71 5.86 -7.77
CA GLY A 83 9.32 4.90 -6.86
C GLY A 83 8.71 4.89 -5.46
N ARG A 84 8.10 6.00 -5.01
CA ARG A 84 7.39 6.08 -3.73
C ARG A 84 6.03 5.42 -3.72
N ASP A 85 5.39 5.34 -4.88
CA ASP A 85 4.06 4.75 -5.04
C ASP A 85 4.14 3.25 -5.34
N LEU A 86 5.34 2.71 -5.62
CA LEU A 86 5.53 1.27 -5.65
C LEU A 86 5.18 0.66 -4.28
N PRO A 87 4.42 -0.43 -4.25
CA PRO A 87 4.16 -1.13 -3.01
C PRO A 87 5.46 -1.44 -2.28
N PRO A 88 5.54 -1.17 -0.96
CA PRO A 88 6.74 -1.46 -0.21
C PRO A 88 7.04 -2.96 -0.25
N ALA A 89 8.30 -3.31 -0.44
CA ALA A 89 8.74 -4.69 -0.20
C ALA A 89 8.41 -5.08 1.25
N PRO A 90 8.08 -6.34 1.52
CA PRO A 90 7.94 -6.82 2.88
C PRO A 90 9.17 -6.41 3.71
N LYS A 91 8.96 -5.91 4.93
CA LYS A 91 10.07 -5.43 5.77
C LYS A 91 11.03 -6.54 6.18
N MET A 92 10.50 -7.75 6.31
CA MET A 92 11.22 -8.95 6.71
C MET A 92 10.79 -10.13 5.83
N SER A 93 11.72 -11.04 5.51
CA SER A 93 11.38 -12.33 4.92
C SER A 93 10.72 -13.26 5.96
N GLU A 94 10.16 -14.38 5.52
CA GLU A 94 9.66 -15.43 6.43
C GLU A 94 10.78 -15.97 7.36
N GLN A 95 12.04 -15.88 6.92
CA GLN A 95 13.22 -16.26 7.72
C GLN A 95 13.77 -15.11 8.60
N GLY A 96 13.07 -14.00 8.73
CA GLY A 96 13.49 -12.87 9.55
C GLY A 96 14.59 -11.99 8.93
N VAL A 97 14.90 -12.14 7.66
CA VAL A 97 15.89 -11.31 6.96
C VAL A 97 15.26 -10.00 6.48
N LYS A 98 15.93 -8.88 6.72
CA LYS A 98 15.46 -7.56 6.26
C LYS A 98 15.53 -7.48 4.74
N ILE A 99 14.38 -7.28 4.11
CA ILE A 99 14.28 -7.12 2.66
C ILE A 99 14.55 -5.65 2.29
N PRO A 100 15.52 -5.37 1.41
CA PRO A 100 15.79 -4.01 0.95
C PRO A 100 14.60 -3.47 0.12
N PRO A 101 14.38 -2.14 0.10
CA PRO A 101 13.33 -1.54 -0.70
C PRO A 101 13.51 -1.85 -2.19
N MET A 102 12.40 -1.77 -2.94
CA MET A 102 12.42 -1.93 -4.39
C MET A 102 13.27 -0.81 -5.02
N SER A 103 14.26 -1.17 -5.83
CA SER A 103 14.99 -0.25 -6.69
C SER A 103 14.53 -0.39 -8.14
N LEU A 104 14.80 0.62 -9.00
CA LEU A 104 14.46 0.53 -10.42
C LEU A 104 15.08 -0.71 -11.07
N LYS A 105 16.38 -0.97 -10.82
CA LYS A 105 17.08 -2.14 -11.36
C LYS A 105 16.50 -3.48 -10.88
N LYS A 106 16.03 -3.51 -9.64
CA LYS A 106 15.35 -4.67 -9.08
C LYS A 106 13.98 -4.88 -9.74
N TRP A 107 13.22 -3.78 -9.94
CA TRP A 107 11.95 -3.83 -10.66
C TRP A 107 12.13 -4.28 -12.11
N GLU A 108 13.14 -3.74 -12.83
CA GLU A 108 13.50 -4.17 -14.18
C GLU A 108 13.71 -5.69 -14.23
N LYS A 109 14.53 -6.23 -13.32
CA LYS A 109 14.87 -7.64 -13.28
C LYS A 109 13.65 -8.52 -13.02
N PHE A 110 12.84 -8.19 -12.02
CA PHE A 110 11.62 -8.93 -11.70
C PHE A 110 10.60 -8.96 -12.84
N ASN A 111 10.67 -8.01 -13.75
CA ASN A 111 9.78 -7.93 -14.90
C ASN A 111 10.44 -8.36 -16.23
N GLY A 112 11.54 -9.11 -16.15
CA GLY A 112 12.22 -9.69 -17.31
C GLY A 112 12.87 -8.66 -18.24
N LEU A 113 13.15 -7.45 -17.72
CA LEU A 113 13.84 -6.43 -18.49
C LEU A 113 15.36 -6.59 -18.40
N LYS A 114 16.05 -6.25 -19.47
CA LYS A 114 17.51 -6.20 -19.45
C LYS A 114 17.97 -5.12 -18.48
N VAL A 115 18.71 -5.51 -17.44
CA VAL A 115 19.33 -4.58 -16.51
C VAL A 115 20.63 -4.06 -17.13
N VAL A 116 20.72 -2.76 -17.32
CA VAL A 116 21.94 -2.10 -17.81
C VAL A 116 22.60 -1.39 -16.63
N LYS A 117 23.88 -1.64 -16.41
CA LYS A 117 24.69 -0.94 -15.40
C LYS A 117 25.29 0.34 -16.01
N SER A 118 25.51 1.36 -15.18
CA SER A 118 26.24 2.56 -15.64
C SER A 118 27.60 2.18 -16.22
N PRO A 119 27.92 2.64 -17.43
CA PRO A 119 29.23 2.38 -18.06
C PRO A 119 30.37 3.15 -17.39
N ILE A 120 30.04 4.09 -16.50
CA ILE A 120 30.98 4.97 -15.82
C ILE A 120 30.70 4.88 -14.32
N PRO A 121 31.72 4.61 -13.48
CA PRO A 121 31.58 4.64 -12.03
C PRO A 121 31.15 6.02 -11.52
N PHE A 122 30.34 6.09 -10.47
CA PHE A 122 29.95 7.36 -9.84
C PHE A 122 31.12 8.14 -9.25
N THR A 123 32.25 7.47 -9.02
CA THR A 123 33.53 8.06 -8.54
C THR A 123 34.46 8.50 -9.66
N HIS A 124 34.00 8.45 -10.93
CA HIS A 124 34.80 8.83 -12.06
C HIS A 124 35.19 10.32 -11.99
N PRO A 125 36.46 10.67 -12.23
CA PRO A 125 36.90 12.07 -12.22
C PRO A 125 36.28 12.87 -13.37
N LEU A 126 36.04 14.16 -13.12
CA LEU A 126 35.56 15.10 -14.14
C LEU A 126 36.74 15.90 -14.77
N PRO A 127 36.54 16.43 -15.98
CA PRO A 127 35.39 16.31 -16.87
C PRO A 127 35.35 14.98 -17.62
N LEU A 128 34.11 14.55 -18.00
CA LEU A 128 33.93 13.40 -18.88
C LEU A 128 34.43 13.73 -20.29
N THR A 129 35.03 12.76 -20.97
CA THR A 129 35.27 12.82 -22.41
C THR A 129 33.94 12.79 -23.21
N ALA A 130 33.97 13.23 -24.46
CA ALA A 130 32.78 13.19 -25.30
C ALA A 130 32.23 11.77 -25.51
N ASP A 131 33.06 10.75 -25.59
CA ASP A 131 32.66 9.35 -25.68
C ASP A 131 32.00 8.85 -24.38
N GLU A 132 32.59 9.17 -23.24
CA GLU A 132 32.03 8.83 -21.94
C GLU A 132 30.67 9.49 -21.71
N ALA A 133 30.56 10.78 -22.05
CA ALA A 133 29.29 11.50 -21.98
C ALA A 133 28.22 10.87 -22.89
N ALA A 134 28.60 10.45 -24.11
CA ALA A 134 27.67 9.77 -25.02
C ALA A 134 27.22 8.42 -24.48
N ARG A 135 28.12 7.60 -23.93
CA ARG A 135 27.78 6.32 -23.30
C ARG A 135 26.88 6.49 -22.07
N LEU A 136 27.13 7.50 -21.26
CA LEU A 136 26.30 7.81 -20.11
C LEU A 136 24.89 8.29 -20.52
N ALA A 137 24.81 9.11 -21.58
CA ALA A 137 23.54 9.56 -22.13
C ALA A 137 22.71 8.38 -22.66
N GLU A 138 23.35 7.41 -23.32
CA GLU A 138 22.65 6.19 -23.77
C GLU A 138 22.17 5.33 -22.61
N TYR A 139 22.98 5.15 -21.57
CA TYR A 139 22.56 4.50 -20.35
C TYR A 139 21.34 5.18 -19.71
N ASN A 140 21.34 6.52 -19.62
CA ASN A 140 20.23 7.26 -19.04
C ASN A 140 18.92 7.08 -19.83
N LYS A 141 18.98 6.87 -21.15
CA LYS A 141 17.78 6.55 -21.94
C LYS A 141 17.13 5.23 -21.48
N TYR A 142 17.93 4.24 -21.12
CA TYR A 142 17.41 2.98 -20.55
C TYR A 142 16.71 3.20 -19.23
N ASP A 143 17.27 3.98 -18.33
CA ASP A 143 16.65 4.26 -17.02
C ASP A 143 15.34 5.04 -17.18
N VAL A 144 15.31 6.02 -18.09
CA VAL A 144 14.08 6.76 -18.43
C VAL A 144 13.04 5.82 -19.03
N ALA A 145 13.41 4.98 -20.00
CA ALA A 145 12.48 4.03 -20.62
C ALA A 145 11.92 3.01 -19.60
N ALA A 146 12.75 2.52 -18.69
CA ALA A 146 12.32 1.63 -17.61
C ALA A 146 11.36 2.33 -16.64
N THR A 147 11.64 3.59 -16.28
CA THR A 147 10.76 4.40 -15.42
C THR A 147 9.41 4.64 -16.09
N VAL A 148 9.37 4.98 -17.37
CA VAL A 148 8.12 5.16 -18.14
C VAL A 148 7.33 3.85 -18.17
N ARG A 149 8.02 2.73 -18.47
CA ARG A 149 7.37 1.41 -18.50
C ARG A 149 6.78 1.01 -17.15
N MET A 150 7.49 1.27 -16.06
CA MET A 150 7.03 1.05 -14.70
C MET A 150 5.78 1.89 -14.40
N ALA A 151 5.81 3.18 -14.71
CA ALA A 151 4.68 4.08 -14.49
C ALA A 151 3.45 3.64 -15.28
N CYS A 152 3.60 3.24 -16.55
CA CYS A 152 2.49 2.84 -17.41
C CYS A 152 1.96 1.43 -17.13
N GLN A 153 2.78 0.50 -16.66
CA GLN A 153 2.38 -0.91 -16.48
C GLN A 153 2.06 -1.27 -15.02
N SER A 154 2.86 -0.79 -14.08
CA SER A 154 2.69 -1.14 -12.66
C SER A 154 1.93 -0.08 -11.86
N LEU A 155 1.96 1.18 -12.27
CA LEU A 155 1.46 2.31 -11.48
C LEU A 155 0.39 3.15 -12.18
N ILE A 156 -0.21 2.64 -13.26
CA ILE A 156 -1.24 3.38 -13.98
C ILE A 156 -2.43 3.76 -13.08
N GLY A 157 -2.86 2.86 -12.20
CA GLY A 157 -3.93 3.12 -11.24
C GLY A 157 -3.57 4.21 -10.20
N GLU A 158 -2.30 4.30 -9.80
CA GLU A 158 -1.82 5.37 -8.91
C GLU A 158 -1.76 6.71 -9.65
N TRP A 159 -1.37 6.71 -10.92
CA TRP A 159 -1.43 7.89 -11.79
C TRP A 159 -2.87 8.40 -11.94
N GLU A 160 -3.80 7.52 -12.31
CA GLU A 160 -5.24 7.87 -12.43
C GLU A 160 -5.78 8.42 -11.12
N THR A 161 -5.42 7.78 -10.00
CA THR A 161 -5.80 8.25 -8.66
C THR A 161 -5.28 9.68 -8.40
N ARG A 162 -4.04 10.00 -8.77
CA ARG A 162 -3.48 11.35 -8.63
C ARG A 162 -4.18 12.36 -9.53
N CYS A 163 -4.51 11.99 -10.77
CA CYS A 163 -5.30 12.82 -11.66
C CYS A 163 -6.66 13.16 -11.03
N GLY A 164 -7.35 12.17 -10.46
CA GLY A 164 -8.61 12.40 -9.77
C GLY A 164 -8.48 13.32 -8.55
N PHE A 165 -7.42 13.21 -7.77
CA PHE A 165 -7.14 14.18 -6.69
C PHE A 165 -6.87 15.59 -7.23
N ALA A 166 -6.20 15.71 -8.37
CA ALA A 166 -5.96 17.01 -9.00
C ALA A 166 -7.28 17.68 -9.42
N GLU A 167 -8.23 16.91 -9.96
CA GLU A 167 -9.58 17.38 -10.29
C GLU A 167 -10.35 17.83 -9.03
N MET A 168 -10.28 17.07 -7.94
CA MET A 168 -10.99 17.37 -6.69
C MET A 168 -10.42 18.60 -5.97
N LEU A 169 -9.10 18.79 -5.95
CA LEU A 169 -8.41 19.83 -5.19
C LEU A 169 -8.15 21.11 -5.97
N GLY A 170 -8.04 21.00 -7.30
CA GLY A 170 -7.57 22.08 -8.16
C GLY A 170 -6.07 22.41 -7.97
N GLU A 171 -5.52 23.22 -8.86
CA GLU A 171 -4.08 23.50 -8.95
C GLU A 171 -3.46 24.11 -7.69
N LYS A 172 -4.23 24.90 -6.93
CA LYS A 172 -3.71 25.59 -5.74
C LYS A 172 -3.36 24.65 -4.60
N LYS A 173 -4.12 23.59 -4.39
CA LYS A 173 -3.99 22.65 -3.27
C LYS A 173 -3.28 21.37 -3.69
N PHE A 174 -3.41 20.95 -4.94
CA PHE A 174 -2.77 19.74 -5.45
C PHE A 174 -1.27 19.92 -5.66
N GLY A 175 -0.51 18.84 -5.49
CA GLY A 175 0.92 18.76 -5.85
C GLY A 175 1.34 17.31 -6.01
N TRP A 176 1.98 17.00 -7.11
CA TRP A 176 2.40 15.64 -7.47
C TRP A 176 3.33 14.98 -6.43
N HIS A 177 4.12 15.78 -5.71
CA HIS A 177 5.02 15.32 -4.64
C HIS A 177 4.31 14.93 -3.34
N LYS A 178 3.04 15.31 -3.17
CA LYS A 178 2.30 15.06 -1.93
C LYS A 178 1.92 13.58 -1.81
N THR A 179 1.99 13.03 -0.60
CA THR A 179 1.43 11.70 -0.28
C THR A 179 -0.09 11.74 -0.36
N PHE A 180 -0.73 10.59 -0.54
CA PHE A 180 -2.19 10.50 -0.55
C PHE A 180 -2.82 10.95 0.79
N THR A 181 -2.15 10.69 1.91
CA THR A 181 -2.56 11.22 3.23
C THR A 181 -2.58 12.74 3.25
N LYS A 182 -1.54 13.39 2.68
CA LYS A 182 -1.49 14.85 2.59
C LYS A 182 -2.56 15.39 1.64
N LEU A 183 -2.80 14.73 0.51
CA LEU A 183 -3.85 15.11 -0.43
C LEU A 183 -5.25 14.95 0.20
N ALA A 184 -5.49 13.89 0.96
CA ALA A 184 -6.73 13.71 1.70
C ALA A 184 -6.92 14.78 2.79
N ALA A 185 -5.85 15.16 3.48
CA ALA A 185 -5.89 16.27 4.43
C ALA A 185 -6.28 17.60 3.75
N GLU A 186 -5.75 17.90 2.56
CA GLU A 186 -6.11 19.09 1.79
C GLU A 186 -7.58 19.12 1.35
N LEU A 187 -8.21 17.94 1.22
CA LEU A 187 -9.64 17.83 0.89
C LEU A 187 -10.53 18.14 2.09
N PHE A 188 -10.17 17.66 3.27
CA PHE A 188 -11.12 17.56 4.37
C PHE A 188 -10.75 18.44 5.58
N VAL A 189 -9.48 18.82 5.79
CA VAL A 189 -9.09 19.63 6.95
C VAL A 189 -9.58 21.06 6.77
N THR A 190 -10.35 21.54 7.74
CA THR A 190 -10.86 22.91 7.80
C THR A 190 -10.16 23.76 8.85
N ASN A 191 -9.55 23.13 9.85
CA ASN A 191 -8.83 23.82 10.91
C ASN A 191 -7.45 23.15 11.13
N PRO A 192 -6.43 23.50 10.33
CA PRO A 192 -5.09 22.91 10.45
C PRO A 192 -4.37 23.26 11.74
N ASP A 193 -4.78 24.33 12.43
CA ASP A 193 -4.18 24.78 13.69
C ASP A 193 -4.75 24.02 14.90
N LYS A 194 -5.88 23.35 14.75
CA LYS A 194 -6.48 22.50 15.78
C LYS A 194 -5.78 21.14 15.79
N LYS A 195 -4.50 21.13 16.14
CA LYS A 195 -3.75 19.86 16.28
C LYS A 195 -4.10 19.21 17.60
N VAL A 196 -4.30 17.90 17.56
CA VAL A 196 -4.14 17.05 18.74
C VAL A 196 -2.63 16.98 18.96
N ASP A 197 -2.14 17.41 20.14
CA ASP A 197 -0.72 17.36 20.42
C ASP A 197 -0.21 15.92 20.32
N GLY A 198 0.75 15.67 19.45
CA GLY A 198 1.34 14.34 19.26
C GLY A 198 2.12 13.88 20.51
N ALA A 199 2.52 14.79 21.39
CA ALA A 199 3.14 14.49 22.68
C ALA A 199 2.08 14.17 23.76
N ASP A 200 0.83 14.57 23.57
CA ASP A 200 -0.27 14.23 24.49
C ASP A 200 -0.66 12.76 24.35
N THR A 201 -0.36 11.95 25.35
CA THR A 201 -0.73 10.54 25.44
C THR A 201 -2.06 10.29 26.16
N SER A 202 -2.76 11.36 26.58
CA SER A 202 -4.04 11.24 27.31
C SER A 202 -5.12 10.51 26.50
N TRP A 203 -5.04 10.52 25.17
CA TRP A 203 -5.92 9.76 24.29
C TRP A 203 -5.91 8.26 24.60
N GLY A 204 -4.82 7.73 25.13
CA GLY A 204 -4.69 6.32 25.52
C GLY A 204 -5.64 5.90 26.66
N GLN A 205 -6.10 6.83 27.48
CA GLN A 205 -7.10 6.60 28.55
C GLN A 205 -8.54 6.56 28.00
N THR A 206 -8.75 6.91 26.73
CA THR A 206 -10.09 6.89 26.12
C THR A 206 -10.60 5.47 26.03
N VAL A 207 -11.84 5.28 26.45
CA VAL A 207 -12.61 4.04 26.28
C VAL A 207 -13.56 4.22 25.11
N THR A 208 -13.63 3.22 24.22
CA THR A 208 -14.53 3.26 23.06
C THR A 208 -15.99 3.23 23.54
N GLN A 209 -16.78 4.19 23.07
CA GLN A 209 -18.22 4.18 23.31
C GLN A 209 -18.88 3.15 22.39
N ILE A 210 -19.52 2.15 22.98
CA ILE A 210 -20.21 1.09 22.25
C ILE A 210 -21.58 1.61 21.77
N PRO A 211 -21.84 1.67 20.44
CA PRO A 211 -23.12 2.13 19.93
C PRO A 211 -24.27 1.20 20.33
N LYS A 212 -25.44 1.77 20.60
CA LYS A 212 -26.65 1.01 20.97
C LYS A 212 -27.12 0.02 19.87
N CYS A 213 -26.72 0.25 18.64
CA CYS A 213 -27.03 -0.65 17.52
C CYS A 213 -26.14 -1.91 17.50
N LEU A 214 -25.02 -1.94 18.21
CA LEU A 214 -24.14 -3.10 18.29
C LEU A 214 -24.69 -4.13 19.29
N ARG A 215 -24.67 -5.42 18.90
CA ARG A 215 -25.25 -6.54 19.69
C ARG A 215 -24.29 -7.72 19.71
N VAL A 216 -23.29 -7.64 20.57
CA VAL A 216 -22.43 -8.77 20.92
C VAL A 216 -22.97 -9.42 22.15
N GLU A 217 -23.54 -10.63 22.04
CA GLU A 217 -24.31 -11.32 23.09
C GLU A 217 -23.63 -12.60 23.58
N LYS A 218 -22.87 -13.28 22.73
CA LYS A 218 -22.17 -14.54 23.02
C LYS A 218 -20.69 -14.33 23.34
N ASN A 219 -20.00 -13.49 22.58
CA ASN A 219 -18.57 -13.26 22.73
C ASN A 219 -18.25 -12.14 23.73
N LEU A 220 -18.78 -12.25 24.95
CA LEU A 220 -18.64 -11.23 25.98
C LEU A 220 -17.20 -10.97 26.41
N SER A 221 -16.28 -11.93 26.25
CA SER A 221 -14.85 -11.76 26.50
C SER A 221 -14.23 -10.75 25.51
N VAL A 222 -14.65 -10.77 24.24
CA VAL A 222 -14.21 -9.79 23.23
C VAL A 222 -14.78 -8.42 23.56
N LEU A 223 -16.08 -8.34 23.89
CA LEU A 223 -16.72 -7.07 24.28
C LEU A 223 -16.04 -6.46 25.51
N SER A 224 -15.76 -7.27 26.53
CA SER A 224 -15.06 -6.84 27.75
C SER A 224 -13.63 -6.36 27.45
N TYR A 225 -12.90 -7.08 26.60
CA TYR A 225 -11.57 -6.67 26.17
C TYR A 225 -11.63 -5.32 25.41
N MET A 226 -12.51 -5.17 24.43
CA MET A 226 -12.66 -3.97 23.62
C MET A 226 -13.21 -2.75 24.38
N SER A 227 -13.75 -2.96 25.57
CA SER A 227 -14.21 -1.89 26.46
C SER A 227 -13.13 -1.33 27.39
N ARG A 228 -11.87 -1.71 27.19
CA ARG A 228 -10.72 -1.19 27.93
C ARG A 228 -10.21 0.12 27.36
N PRO A 229 -9.38 0.87 28.09
CA PRO A 229 -8.66 2.01 27.55
C PRO A 229 -7.83 1.64 26.31
N LEU A 230 -7.80 2.53 25.32
CA LEU A 230 -7.12 2.28 24.03
C LEU A 230 -5.64 1.93 24.20
N PHE A 231 -4.96 2.51 25.20
CA PHE A 231 -3.57 2.18 25.51
C PHE A 231 -3.39 0.71 25.88
N GLU A 232 -4.29 0.12 26.65
CA GLU A 232 -4.23 -1.30 27.02
C GLU A 232 -4.41 -2.21 25.80
N LEU A 233 -5.32 -1.83 24.88
CA LEU A 233 -5.56 -2.57 23.65
C LEU A 233 -4.36 -2.57 22.70
N GLU A 234 -3.49 -1.55 22.77
CA GLU A 234 -2.24 -1.52 21.99
C GLU A 234 -1.15 -2.44 22.56
N GLN A 235 -1.18 -2.70 23.86
CA GLN A 235 -0.13 -3.46 24.55
C GLN A 235 -0.36 -4.98 24.50
N VAL A 236 -1.61 -5.42 24.59
CA VAL A 236 -1.94 -6.84 24.72
C VAL A 236 -3.07 -7.20 23.78
N GLY A 237 -2.84 -8.14 22.88
CA GLY A 237 -3.89 -8.72 22.04
C GLY A 237 -4.75 -9.72 22.80
N LEU A 238 -5.92 -10.04 22.26
CA LEU A 238 -6.80 -11.11 22.72
C LEU A 238 -6.83 -12.24 21.70
N SER A 239 -6.66 -13.48 22.17
CA SER A 239 -6.93 -14.67 21.36
C SER A 239 -8.12 -15.44 21.96
N THR A 240 -9.08 -15.83 21.12
CA THR A 240 -10.29 -16.57 21.55
C THR A 240 -10.86 -17.38 20.39
N GLN A 241 -11.84 -18.23 20.68
CA GLN A 241 -12.56 -19.01 19.67
C GLN A 241 -13.87 -18.31 19.32
N ILE A 242 -14.17 -18.17 18.01
CA ILE A 242 -15.46 -17.70 17.51
C ILE A 242 -15.90 -18.62 16.37
N ASN A 243 -17.11 -19.14 16.45
CA ASN A 243 -17.71 -20.02 15.45
C ASN A 243 -16.78 -21.19 15.01
N GLY A 244 -16.08 -21.78 16.00
CA GLY A 244 -15.20 -22.91 15.79
C GLY A 244 -13.80 -22.57 15.27
N LEU A 245 -13.47 -21.30 15.00
CA LEU A 245 -12.14 -20.88 14.55
C LEU A 245 -11.43 -20.01 15.61
N PRO A 246 -10.11 -20.21 15.79
CA PRO A 246 -9.29 -19.29 16.58
C PRO A 246 -9.28 -17.89 15.95
N HIS A 247 -9.39 -16.85 16.77
CA HIS A 247 -9.30 -15.45 16.35
C HIS A 247 -8.29 -14.69 17.19
N THR A 248 -7.63 -13.74 16.57
CA THR A 248 -6.78 -12.75 17.24
C THR A 248 -7.34 -11.36 17.04
N PHE A 249 -7.37 -10.58 18.12
CA PHE A 249 -7.83 -9.21 18.17
C PHE A 249 -6.70 -8.32 18.62
N GLN A 250 -6.41 -7.28 17.83
CA GLN A 250 -5.41 -6.25 18.14
C GLN A 250 -5.87 -4.92 17.56
N ILE A 251 -5.26 -3.80 17.97
CA ILE A 251 -5.44 -2.53 17.30
C ILE A 251 -4.93 -2.66 15.87
N GLY A 252 -5.82 -2.59 14.91
CA GLY A 252 -5.55 -2.79 13.47
C GLY A 252 -6.52 -3.73 12.78
N GLY A 253 -7.12 -4.68 13.49
CA GLY A 253 -8.14 -5.58 12.95
C GLY A 253 -8.26 -6.90 13.70
N ALA A 254 -9.35 -7.60 13.46
CA ALA A 254 -9.56 -8.97 13.87
C ALA A 254 -9.29 -9.92 12.69
N HIS A 255 -8.63 -11.02 12.97
CA HIS A 255 -8.38 -12.06 11.98
C HIS A 255 -8.59 -13.43 12.58
N SER A 256 -9.20 -14.34 11.81
CA SER A 256 -9.15 -15.75 12.15
C SER A 256 -7.74 -16.30 11.92
N VAL A 257 -7.37 -17.31 12.71
CA VAL A 257 -6.14 -18.08 12.51
C VAL A 257 -6.54 -19.36 11.78
N ASN A 258 -6.28 -19.38 10.48
CA ASN A 258 -6.69 -20.48 9.62
C ASN A 258 -5.50 -21.37 9.25
N GLU A 259 -5.75 -22.67 9.29
CA GLU A 259 -4.91 -23.66 8.63
C GLU A 259 -5.24 -23.75 7.14
N ARG A 260 -4.38 -24.46 6.40
CA ARG A 260 -4.62 -24.76 4.98
C ARG A 260 -5.95 -25.50 4.81
N GLY A 261 -6.79 -25.03 3.87
CA GLY A 261 -8.09 -25.62 3.60
C GLY A 261 -8.55 -25.48 2.15
N ILE A 262 -9.39 -26.42 1.72
CA ILE A 262 -10.08 -26.37 0.42
C ILE A 262 -11.57 -26.46 0.70
N TYR A 263 -12.31 -25.47 0.24
CA TYR A 263 -13.75 -25.38 0.41
C TYR A 263 -14.42 -25.38 -0.97
N LYS A 264 -15.51 -26.12 -1.11
CA LYS A 264 -16.29 -26.20 -2.37
C LYS A 264 -17.78 -26.15 -2.03
N GLY A 265 -18.53 -25.34 -2.78
CA GLY A 265 -19.96 -25.14 -2.58
C GLY A 265 -20.35 -23.67 -2.76
N ASP A 266 -21.47 -23.27 -2.20
CA ASP A 266 -21.91 -21.87 -2.20
C ASP A 266 -21.19 -21.11 -1.07
N ILE A 267 -20.09 -20.44 -1.44
CA ILE A 267 -19.26 -19.66 -0.52
C ILE A 267 -19.59 -18.19 -0.67
N TRP A 268 -19.91 -17.54 0.44
CA TRP A 268 -20.23 -16.13 0.49
C TRP A 268 -19.08 -15.36 1.10
N ASP A 269 -18.64 -14.32 0.38
CA ASP A 269 -17.74 -13.27 0.86
C ASP A 269 -18.59 -12.07 1.24
N ILE A 270 -18.75 -11.86 2.52
CA ILE A 270 -19.63 -10.83 3.08
C ILE A 270 -18.74 -9.71 3.64
N ASP A 271 -18.59 -8.64 2.88
CA ASP A 271 -17.74 -7.49 3.21
C ASP A 271 -18.58 -6.27 3.62
N VAL A 272 -18.06 -5.48 4.58
CA VAL A 272 -18.64 -4.15 4.89
C VAL A 272 -18.16 -3.14 3.85
N GLY A 273 -19.07 -2.57 3.09
CA GLY A 273 -18.80 -1.59 2.04
C GLY A 273 -18.10 -0.33 2.58
N GLY A 274 -16.76 -0.28 2.46
CA GLY A 274 -15.96 0.81 2.99
C GLY A 274 -16.09 0.97 4.50
N MET A 275 -15.80 -0.08 5.24
CA MET A 275 -16.01 -0.21 6.68
C MET A 275 -15.52 0.97 7.51
N TYR A 276 -14.23 1.29 7.47
CA TYR A 276 -13.68 2.38 8.27
C TYR A 276 -14.27 3.75 7.91
N PRO A 277 -14.37 4.13 6.61
CA PRO A 277 -15.10 5.33 6.23
C PRO A 277 -16.55 5.39 6.71
N SER A 278 -17.26 4.27 6.68
CA SER A 278 -18.65 4.21 7.13
C SER A 278 -18.74 4.37 8.66
N ILE A 279 -17.86 3.70 9.41
CA ILE A 279 -17.79 3.85 10.87
C ILE A 279 -17.44 5.29 11.26
N MET A 280 -16.47 5.91 10.59
CA MET A 280 -16.09 7.31 10.84
C MET A 280 -17.27 8.26 10.69
N ALA A 281 -18.05 8.11 9.61
CA ALA A 281 -19.17 8.99 9.30
C ALA A 281 -20.40 8.72 10.19
N LEU A 282 -20.75 7.44 10.40
CA LEU A 282 -22.00 7.06 11.11
C LEU A 282 -21.91 7.18 12.62
N PHE A 283 -20.70 7.08 13.22
CA PHE A 283 -20.51 7.05 14.67
C PHE A 283 -19.70 8.23 15.21
N ASP A 284 -19.67 9.36 14.49
CA ASP A 284 -18.96 10.59 14.86
C ASP A 284 -17.46 10.39 15.16
N LEU A 285 -16.81 9.54 14.39
CA LEU A 285 -15.39 9.23 14.55
C LEU A 285 -14.49 9.91 13.49
N CYS A 286 -14.99 10.88 12.75
CA CYS A 286 -14.16 11.77 11.94
C CYS A 286 -13.21 12.59 12.81
N SER A 287 -11.98 12.84 12.34
CA SER A 287 -11.03 13.69 13.06
C SER A 287 -11.65 15.05 13.39
N ARG A 288 -11.31 15.59 14.57
CA ARG A 288 -11.76 16.91 15.03
C ARG A 288 -11.24 18.08 14.18
N THR A 289 -10.27 17.84 13.31
CA THR A 289 -9.67 18.86 12.44
C THR A 289 -10.36 18.97 11.08
N MET A 290 -11.29 18.05 10.76
CA MET A 290 -11.86 17.92 9.42
C MET A 290 -13.35 18.25 9.40
N ASP A 291 -13.85 18.53 8.18
CA ASP A 291 -15.26 18.62 7.86
C ASP A 291 -15.86 17.23 7.67
N ALA A 292 -16.56 16.73 8.68
CA ALA A 292 -17.21 15.43 8.65
C ALA A 292 -18.32 15.34 7.58
N ALA A 293 -19.03 16.45 7.30
CA ALA A 293 -20.09 16.46 6.29
C ALA A 293 -19.51 16.36 4.87
N ALA A 294 -18.39 17.08 4.59
CA ALA A 294 -17.69 16.94 3.31
C ALA A 294 -17.14 15.52 3.12
N TYR A 295 -16.62 14.90 4.18
CA TYR A 295 -16.16 13.52 4.14
C TYR A 295 -17.28 12.53 3.83
N ASP A 296 -18.43 12.65 4.52
CA ASP A 296 -19.59 11.78 4.30
C ASP A 296 -20.19 11.95 2.90
N LYS A 297 -20.19 13.18 2.36
CA LYS A 297 -20.60 13.43 0.98
C LYS A 297 -19.75 12.64 -0.03
N VAL A 298 -18.42 12.59 0.17
CA VAL A 298 -17.50 11.80 -0.70
C VAL A 298 -17.77 10.30 -0.52
N ARG A 299 -18.02 9.84 0.70
CA ARG A 299 -18.38 8.45 1.00
C ARG A 299 -19.66 8.03 0.28
N LEU A 300 -20.73 8.81 0.42
CA LEU A 300 -22.01 8.54 -0.22
C LEU A 300 -21.89 8.55 -1.75
N ALA A 301 -21.18 9.54 -2.32
CA ALA A 301 -20.93 9.60 -3.75
C ALA A 301 -20.20 8.35 -4.26
N ARG A 302 -19.18 7.86 -3.54
CA ARG A 302 -18.48 6.60 -3.87
C ARG A 302 -19.43 5.41 -3.89
N MET A 303 -20.34 5.32 -2.92
CA MET A 303 -21.29 4.19 -2.83
C MET A 303 -22.28 4.15 -3.99
N GLN A 304 -22.61 5.31 -4.56
CA GLN A 304 -23.50 5.43 -5.73
C GLN A 304 -22.80 5.16 -7.07
N MET A 305 -21.45 5.15 -7.10
CA MET A 305 -20.69 4.89 -8.33
C MET A 305 -20.69 3.41 -8.71
N ALA A 306 -20.78 3.13 -10.01
CA ALA A 306 -20.60 1.77 -10.53
C ALA A 306 -19.22 1.21 -10.15
N LYS A 307 -19.11 -0.12 -9.92
CA LYS A 307 -17.82 -0.78 -9.61
C LYS A 307 -16.78 -0.58 -10.74
N SER A 308 -17.21 -0.37 -11.98
CA SER A 308 -16.35 -0.12 -13.15
C SER A 308 -15.90 1.35 -13.31
N ASP A 309 -16.46 2.30 -12.55
CA ASP A 309 -16.04 3.69 -12.61
C ASP A 309 -14.69 3.90 -11.92
N TRP A 310 -13.67 4.30 -12.68
CA TRP A 310 -12.32 4.52 -12.16
C TRP A 310 -12.26 5.55 -11.02
N ARG A 311 -13.17 6.54 -11.00
CA ARG A 311 -13.28 7.55 -9.94
C ARG A 311 -13.62 6.94 -8.58
N ARG A 312 -14.28 5.77 -8.59
CA ARG A 312 -14.56 5.01 -7.35
C ARG A 312 -13.29 4.65 -6.58
N ASN A 313 -12.18 4.38 -7.29
CA ASN A 313 -10.87 4.13 -6.69
C ASN A 313 -10.24 5.40 -6.11
N VAL A 314 -10.40 6.54 -6.79
CA VAL A 314 -9.96 7.86 -6.28
C VAL A 314 -10.63 8.16 -4.93
N TYR A 315 -11.95 8.02 -4.87
CA TYR A 315 -12.74 8.26 -3.66
C TYR A 315 -12.38 7.27 -2.55
N LYS A 316 -12.20 5.98 -2.90
CA LYS A 316 -11.69 4.96 -1.95
C LYS A 316 -10.35 5.37 -1.36
N LYS A 317 -9.42 5.82 -2.21
CA LYS A 317 -8.09 6.24 -1.77
C LYS A 317 -8.16 7.47 -0.85
N ALA A 318 -8.98 8.48 -1.20
CA ALA A 318 -9.18 9.67 -0.38
C ALA A 318 -9.72 9.32 1.01
N LEU A 319 -10.78 8.52 1.07
CA LEU A 319 -11.42 8.10 2.32
C LEU A 319 -10.48 7.28 3.20
N ASN A 320 -9.80 6.28 2.64
CA ASN A 320 -8.90 5.42 3.41
C ASN A 320 -7.62 6.15 3.85
N SER A 321 -7.10 7.07 3.02
CA SER A 321 -5.94 7.89 3.39
C SER A 321 -6.25 8.89 4.51
N THR A 322 -7.51 9.31 4.64
CA THR A 322 -7.97 10.10 5.79
C THR A 322 -7.83 9.30 7.09
N TYR A 323 -8.31 8.06 7.12
CA TYR A 323 -8.12 7.19 8.27
C TYR A 323 -6.63 7.00 8.62
N GLY A 324 -5.78 6.71 7.62
CA GLY A 324 -4.33 6.60 7.83
C GLY A 324 -3.72 7.87 8.43
N GLY A 325 -4.21 9.05 8.01
CA GLY A 325 -3.77 10.33 8.57
C GLY A 325 -4.18 10.56 10.02
N MET A 326 -5.28 9.95 10.49
CA MET A 326 -5.71 10.10 11.89
C MET A 326 -4.78 9.39 12.88
N ILE A 327 -4.03 8.41 12.44
CA ILE A 327 -3.08 7.67 13.28
C ILE A 327 -1.61 8.08 13.04
N ASP A 328 -1.36 9.00 12.11
CA ASP A 328 -0.04 9.54 11.78
C ASP A 328 0.20 10.85 12.55
N PRO A 329 1.15 10.88 13.51
CA PRO A 329 1.41 12.08 14.34
C PRO A 329 1.91 13.29 13.54
N PHE A 330 2.39 13.09 12.32
CA PHE A 330 2.84 14.17 11.44
C PHE A 330 1.74 14.72 10.53
N SER A 331 0.55 14.12 10.56
CA SER A 331 -0.59 14.53 9.75
C SER A 331 -1.41 15.61 10.45
N THR A 332 -1.94 16.57 9.68
CA THR A 332 -2.95 17.52 10.17
C THR A 332 -4.31 16.87 10.47
N LEU A 333 -4.49 15.62 10.09
CA LEU A 333 -5.67 14.79 10.43
C LEU A 333 -5.50 14.05 11.77
N PHE A 334 -4.32 14.12 12.41
CA PHE A 334 -3.99 13.34 13.59
C PHE A 334 -5.05 13.46 14.68
N ASP A 335 -5.68 12.33 15.02
CA ASP A 335 -6.65 12.18 16.09
C ASP A 335 -6.68 10.71 16.54
N PRO A 336 -5.66 10.27 17.26
CA PRO A 336 -5.45 8.85 17.57
C PRO A 336 -6.58 8.24 18.40
N ALA A 337 -7.23 9.02 19.26
CA ALA A 337 -8.38 8.55 20.03
C ALA A 337 -9.51 8.11 19.09
N LYS A 338 -9.94 8.94 18.15
CA LYS A 338 -10.98 8.61 17.18
C LYS A 338 -10.51 7.53 16.20
N GLY A 339 -9.27 7.63 15.69
CA GLY A 339 -8.73 6.64 14.76
C GLY A 339 -8.66 5.22 15.34
N ARG A 340 -8.28 5.06 16.63
CA ARG A 340 -8.25 3.77 17.30
C ARG A 340 -9.66 3.22 17.58
N GLN A 341 -10.61 4.09 17.95
CA GLN A 341 -12.01 3.68 18.15
C GLN A 341 -12.65 3.14 16.87
N VAL A 342 -12.27 3.65 15.67
CA VAL A 342 -12.72 3.07 14.39
C VAL A 342 -12.33 1.60 14.28
N CYS A 343 -11.08 1.25 14.63
CA CYS A 343 -10.63 -0.15 14.64
C CYS A 343 -11.40 -1.02 15.64
N VAL A 344 -11.63 -0.50 16.85
CA VAL A 344 -12.36 -1.22 17.89
C VAL A 344 -13.80 -1.52 17.46
N LEU A 345 -14.50 -0.50 16.96
CA LEU A 345 -15.87 -0.67 16.48
C LEU A 345 -15.94 -1.61 15.28
N GLY A 346 -14.98 -1.51 14.35
CA GLY A 346 -14.91 -2.42 13.21
C GLY A 346 -14.86 -3.88 13.63
N GLN A 347 -13.99 -4.21 14.57
CA GLN A 347 -13.87 -5.57 15.10
C GLN A 347 -15.15 -6.02 15.81
N LEU A 348 -15.76 -5.16 16.60
CA LEU A 348 -17.00 -5.48 17.29
C LEU A 348 -18.18 -5.69 16.33
N PHE A 349 -18.28 -4.91 15.23
CA PHE A 349 -19.31 -5.13 14.20
C PHE A 349 -19.12 -6.46 13.47
N ILE A 350 -17.86 -6.89 13.21
CA ILE A 350 -17.61 -8.21 12.64
C ILE A 350 -18.02 -9.32 13.62
N VAL A 351 -17.73 -9.18 14.91
CA VAL A 351 -18.16 -10.17 15.93
C VAL A 351 -19.68 -10.24 16.03
N ASP A 352 -20.38 -9.11 16.03
CA ASP A 352 -21.84 -9.03 15.99
C ASP A 352 -22.41 -9.81 14.78
N LEU A 353 -21.86 -9.55 13.59
CA LEU A 353 -22.26 -10.25 12.36
C LEU A 353 -22.02 -11.76 12.47
N LEU A 354 -20.85 -12.19 12.96
CA LEU A 354 -20.51 -13.60 13.16
C LEU A 354 -21.49 -14.32 14.08
N GLU A 355 -21.90 -13.69 15.19
CA GLU A 355 -22.88 -14.27 16.11
C GLU A 355 -24.25 -14.48 15.47
N LYS A 356 -24.66 -13.59 14.55
CA LYS A 356 -25.95 -13.71 13.84
C LYS A 356 -25.89 -14.75 12.72
N LEU A 357 -24.75 -14.95 12.10
CA LEU A 357 -24.56 -15.93 11.04
C LEU A 357 -24.30 -17.36 11.55
N GLU A 358 -23.80 -17.51 12.78
CA GLU A 358 -23.41 -18.81 13.38
C GLU A 358 -24.45 -19.91 13.21
N PRO A 359 -25.76 -19.68 13.44
CA PRO A 359 -26.78 -20.76 13.37
C PRO A 359 -26.99 -21.29 11.93
N TYR A 360 -26.61 -20.53 10.92
CA TYR A 360 -26.98 -20.77 9.52
C TYR A 360 -25.79 -21.09 8.63
N THR A 361 -24.57 -20.81 9.08
CA THR A 361 -23.40 -20.90 8.20
C THR A 361 -22.23 -21.60 8.91
N GLN A 362 -21.37 -22.22 8.10
CA GLN A 362 -20.02 -22.57 8.51
C GLN A 362 -19.10 -21.40 8.24
N LEU A 363 -18.38 -20.95 9.25
CA LEU A 363 -17.34 -19.91 9.09
C LEU A 363 -16.10 -20.52 8.42
N ILE A 364 -15.61 -19.89 7.36
CA ILE A 364 -14.37 -20.25 6.67
C ILE A 364 -13.23 -19.38 7.15
N GLN A 365 -13.39 -18.05 7.12
CA GLN A 365 -12.40 -17.11 7.65
C GLN A 365 -13.03 -15.76 7.99
N THR A 366 -12.30 -15.00 8.80
CA THR A 366 -12.60 -13.60 9.14
C THR A 366 -11.44 -12.71 8.76
N ASN A 367 -11.73 -11.66 8.00
CA ASN A 367 -10.82 -10.57 7.68
C ASN A 367 -11.18 -9.31 8.48
N THR A 368 -10.38 -8.26 8.35
CA THR A 368 -10.61 -6.97 9.04
C THR A 368 -11.99 -6.38 8.77
N ASP A 369 -12.50 -6.52 7.54
CA ASP A 369 -13.70 -5.85 7.02
C ASP A 369 -14.79 -6.80 6.52
N GLY A 370 -14.57 -8.13 6.61
CA GLY A 370 -15.54 -9.11 6.13
C GLY A 370 -15.28 -10.52 6.60
N VAL A 371 -16.17 -11.41 6.19
CA VAL A 371 -16.17 -12.83 6.57
C VAL A 371 -16.45 -13.71 5.35
N TYR A 372 -15.78 -14.86 5.27
CA TYR A 372 -16.12 -15.92 4.33
C TYR A 372 -16.90 -16.98 5.08
N VAL A 373 -18.11 -17.28 4.60
CA VAL A 373 -18.99 -18.28 5.16
C VAL A 373 -19.58 -19.18 4.09
N MET A 374 -20.01 -20.35 4.50
CA MET A 374 -20.75 -21.28 3.64
C MET A 374 -22.09 -21.63 4.32
N PRO A 375 -23.25 -21.28 3.73
CA PRO A 375 -24.55 -21.70 4.24
C PRO A 375 -24.64 -23.23 4.35
N THR A 376 -25.17 -23.74 5.45
CA THR A 376 -25.22 -25.19 5.72
C THR A 376 -26.36 -25.90 4.97
N SER A 377 -27.32 -25.12 4.44
CA SER A 377 -28.39 -25.60 3.55
C SER A 377 -28.96 -24.44 2.73
N PRO A 378 -29.71 -24.69 1.64
CA PRO A 378 -30.41 -23.64 0.91
C PRO A 378 -31.40 -22.83 1.75
N GLU A 379 -32.05 -23.45 2.74
CA GLU A 379 -32.93 -22.79 3.68
C GLU A 379 -32.13 -21.84 4.61
N ASN A 380 -31.01 -22.31 5.12
CA ASN A 380 -30.11 -21.52 5.94
C ASN A 380 -29.47 -20.37 5.16
N ALA A 381 -29.28 -20.48 3.85
CA ALA A 381 -28.85 -19.37 2.99
C ALA A 381 -29.89 -18.21 3.02
N VAL A 382 -31.18 -18.53 3.01
CA VAL A 382 -32.25 -17.51 3.12
C VAL A 382 -32.21 -16.84 4.48
N HIS A 383 -32.05 -17.60 5.56
CA HIS A 383 -31.94 -17.07 6.91
C HIS A 383 -30.68 -16.21 7.09
N ALA A 384 -29.52 -16.68 6.62
CA ALA A 384 -28.27 -15.92 6.69
C ALA A 384 -28.37 -14.58 5.95
N LYS A 385 -29.00 -14.55 4.77
CA LYS A 385 -29.25 -13.32 4.03
C LYS A 385 -30.14 -12.36 4.80
N ALA A 386 -31.23 -12.87 5.42
CA ALA A 386 -32.12 -12.05 6.23
C ALA A 386 -31.41 -11.43 7.45
N GLU A 387 -30.48 -12.16 8.08
CA GLU A 387 -29.64 -11.62 9.17
C GLU A 387 -28.69 -10.53 8.69
N VAL A 388 -28.04 -10.68 7.52
CA VAL A 388 -27.22 -9.63 6.91
C VAL A 388 -28.05 -8.36 6.66
N GLU A 389 -29.24 -8.49 6.07
CA GLU A 389 -30.16 -7.37 5.85
C GLU A 389 -30.64 -6.72 7.15
N ALA A 390 -30.87 -7.52 8.19
CA ALA A 390 -31.24 -7.01 9.52
C ALA A 390 -30.07 -6.26 10.18
N PHE A 391 -28.85 -6.76 10.00
CA PHE A 391 -27.62 -6.10 10.44
C PHE A 391 -27.46 -4.73 9.75
N GLU A 392 -27.63 -4.65 8.42
CA GLU A 392 -27.59 -3.39 7.66
C GLU A 392 -28.60 -2.37 8.19
N ARG A 393 -29.88 -2.78 8.31
CA ARG A 393 -30.93 -1.88 8.81
C ARG A 393 -30.66 -1.37 10.22
N ARG A 394 -30.04 -2.17 11.06
CA ARG A 394 -29.75 -1.84 12.46
C ARG A 394 -28.53 -0.93 12.61
N THR A 395 -27.48 -1.18 11.84
CA THR A 395 -26.19 -0.52 11.99
C THR A 395 -25.99 0.67 11.04
N GLY A 396 -26.71 0.69 9.91
CA GLY A 396 -26.49 1.63 8.81
C GLY A 396 -25.26 1.31 7.96
N LEU A 397 -24.54 0.22 8.28
CA LEU A 397 -23.44 -0.28 7.45
C LEU A 397 -24.00 -1.00 6.23
N VAL A 398 -23.42 -0.80 5.07
CA VAL A 398 -23.84 -1.46 3.82
C VAL A 398 -22.99 -2.70 3.62
N MET A 399 -23.64 -3.84 3.38
CA MET A 399 -22.96 -5.12 3.16
C MET A 399 -22.89 -5.42 1.66
N GLU A 400 -21.71 -5.86 1.21
CA GLU A 400 -21.52 -6.41 -0.14
C GLU A 400 -21.37 -7.93 -0.02
N ILE A 401 -22.11 -8.70 -0.81
CA ILE A 401 -22.03 -10.17 -0.83
C ILE A 401 -21.55 -10.59 -2.22
N ASP A 402 -20.38 -11.23 -2.28
CA ASP A 402 -19.86 -11.89 -3.47
C ASP A 402 -19.93 -13.40 -3.30
N HIS A 403 -20.23 -14.14 -4.38
CA HIS A 403 -20.39 -15.59 -4.37
C HIS A 403 -19.24 -16.29 -5.08
N TYR A 404 -18.78 -17.39 -4.49
CA TYR A 404 -17.72 -18.25 -5.02
C TYR A 404 -18.15 -19.74 -4.95
N VAL A 405 -17.64 -20.54 -5.87
CA VAL A 405 -17.91 -21.99 -5.92
C VAL A 405 -16.78 -22.84 -5.34
N ALA A 406 -15.61 -22.24 -5.18
CA ALA A 406 -14.47 -22.86 -4.52
C ALA A 406 -13.55 -21.80 -3.88
N MET A 407 -12.89 -22.21 -2.80
CA MET A 407 -11.84 -21.43 -2.15
C MET A 407 -10.69 -22.35 -1.76
N TYR A 408 -9.49 -21.99 -2.20
CA TYR A 408 -8.23 -22.66 -1.91
C TYR A 408 -7.44 -21.75 -0.99
N GLN A 409 -7.39 -22.09 0.29
CA GLN A 409 -6.80 -21.26 1.33
C GLN A 409 -5.49 -21.86 1.84
N ARG A 410 -4.41 -21.10 1.78
CA ARG A 410 -3.16 -21.39 2.48
C ARG A 410 -3.21 -20.86 3.92
N ASP A 411 -3.65 -19.62 4.06
CA ASP A 411 -3.87 -18.91 5.32
C ASP A 411 -4.84 -17.73 5.07
N VAL A 412 -5.23 -16.99 6.10
CA VAL A 412 -6.19 -15.87 6.01
C VAL A 412 -5.77 -14.78 5.03
N ASN A 413 -4.48 -14.61 4.78
CA ASN A 413 -3.93 -13.59 3.89
C ASN A 413 -3.57 -14.10 2.50
N ASN A 414 -3.54 -15.43 2.30
CA ASN A 414 -3.12 -16.06 1.06
C ASN A 414 -4.15 -17.12 0.62
N TYR A 415 -4.98 -16.77 -0.37
CA TYR A 415 -6.02 -17.65 -0.90
C TYR A 415 -6.39 -17.32 -2.34
N ILE A 416 -7.04 -18.29 -2.98
CA ILE A 416 -7.65 -18.18 -4.32
C ILE A 416 -9.13 -18.55 -4.19
N ALA A 417 -10.03 -17.61 -4.47
CA ALA A 417 -11.47 -17.86 -4.52
C ALA A 417 -11.96 -17.82 -5.97
N VAL A 418 -12.72 -18.82 -6.39
CA VAL A 418 -13.15 -19.06 -7.78
C VAL A 418 -14.64 -18.82 -7.90
N ARG A 419 -15.06 -17.97 -8.83
CA ARG A 419 -16.45 -17.68 -9.17
C ARG A 419 -17.03 -18.78 -10.08
N ALA A 420 -18.34 -18.84 -10.22
CA ALA A 420 -19.04 -19.79 -11.09
C ALA A 420 -18.66 -19.67 -12.59
N ASP A 421 -18.28 -18.47 -13.02
CA ASP A 421 -17.78 -18.20 -14.38
C ASP A 421 -16.30 -18.52 -14.59
N GLY A 422 -15.62 -19.05 -13.56
CA GLY A 422 -14.20 -19.34 -13.56
C GLY A 422 -13.30 -18.16 -13.23
N ALA A 423 -13.84 -16.94 -13.02
CA ALA A 423 -13.05 -15.80 -12.58
C ALA A 423 -12.50 -16.00 -11.17
N GLU A 424 -11.26 -15.57 -10.95
CA GLU A 424 -10.56 -15.78 -9.70
C GLU A 424 -10.31 -14.47 -8.94
N LYS A 425 -10.51 -14.52 -7.62
CA LYS A 425 -10.00 -13.52 -6.67
C LYS A 425 -8.76 -14.10 -6.00
N ILE A 426 -7.60 -13.59 -6.37
CA ILE A 426 -6.32 -14.02 -5.80
C ILE A 426 -5.88 -13.00 -4.75
N LYS A 427 -5.57 -13.46 -3.54
CA LYS A 427 -5.05 -12.63 -2.46
C LYS A 427 -3.74 -13.21 -1.91
N GLY A 428 -2.84 -12.30 -1.57
CA GLY A 428 -1.60 -12.60 -0.85
C GLY A 428 -0.37 -12.81 -1.71
N SER A 429 0.78 -12.52 -1.11
CA SER A 429 2.09 -12.57 -1.77
C SER A 429 2.54 -14.00 -2.14
N ALA A 430 1.93 -15.02 -1.53
CA ALA A 430 2.19 -16.42 -1.90
C ALA A 430 1.75 -16.76 -3.33
N PHE A 431 0.76 -16.03 -3.88
CA PHE A 431 0.19 -16.30 -5.19
C PHE A 431 0.32 -15.13 -6.16
N HIS A 432 0.48 -13.92 -5.65
CA HIS A 432 0.50 -12.69 -6.45
C HIS A 432 1.42 -11.64 -5.85
N SER A 433 2.06 -10.84 -6.70
CA SER A 433 2.83 -9.67 -6.31
C SER A 433 2.39 -8.47 -7.14
N THR A 434 2.15 -7.34 -6.47
CA THR A 434 1.81 -6.08 -7.12
C THR A 434 3.01 -5.41 -7.81
N ASN A 435 4.23 -5.86 -7.51
CA ASN A 435 5.48 -5.33 -8.09
C ASN A 435 5.94 -6.11 -9.33
N HIS A 436 5.28 -7.22 -9.66
CA HIS A 436 5.65 -8.08 -10.78
C HIS A 436 4.53 -8.08 -11.80
N LEU A 437 4.89 -7.95 -13.07
CA LEU A 437 3.94 -8.04 -14.18
C LEU A 437 3.46 -9.48 -14.41
N LYS A 438 4.27 -10.47 -13.98
CA LYS A 438 3.95 -11.89 -14.05
C LYS A 438 4.20 -12.56 -12.68
N PRO A 439 3.50 -13.65 -12.35
CA PRO A 439 3.80 -14.44 -11.17
C PRO A 439 5.23 -14.99 -11.21
N SER A 440 5.89 -15.05 -10.07
CA SER A 440 7.17 -15.76 -9.95
C SER A 440 6.95 -17.27 -9.96
N VAL A 441 8.01 -18.04 -10.26
CA VAL A 441 7.97 -19.51 -10.22
C VAL A 441 7.42 -20.02 -8.88
N GLY A 442 7.92 -19.48 -7.75
CA GLY A 442 7.42 -19.85 -6.42
C GLY A 442 5.92 -19.61 -6.25
N GLN A 443 5.39 -18.52 -6.81
CA GLN A 443 3.95 -18.24 -6.78
C GLN A 443 3.16 -19.20 -7.67
N MET A 444 3.69 -19.57 -8.82
CA MET A 444 3.09 -20.59 -9.70
C MET A 444 3.07 -21.97 -9.03
N MET A 445 4.17 -22.39 -8.42
CA MET A 445 4.26 -23.63 -7.66
C MET A 445 3.31 -23.66 -6.46
N ASN A 446 3.26 -22.59 -5.66
CA ASN A 446 2.31 -22.46 -4.55
C ASN A 446 0.86 -22.58 -5.01
N ARG A 447 0.54 -21.98 -6.17
CA ARG A 447 -0.79 -22.09 -6.77
C ARG A 447 -1.11 -23.53 -7.14
N CYS A 448 -0.21 -24.21 -7.85
CA CYS A 448 -0.39 -25.61 -8.24
C CYS A 448 -0.56 -26.50 -7.01
N GLU A 449 0.29 -26.32 -6.01
CA GLU A 449 0.24 -27.06 -4.76
C GLU A 449 -1.09 -26.91 -4.01
N ILE A 450 -1.57 -25.65 -3.83
CA ILE A 450 -2.81 -25.41 -3.08
C ILE A 450 -4.05 -25.92 -3.83
N MET A 451 -4.04 -25.88 -5.15
CA MET A 451 -5.13 -26.37 -5.99
C MET A 451 -5.08 -27.89 -6.21
N GLY A 452 -4.00 -28.57 -5.78
CA GLY A 452 -3.80 -30.00 -6.01
C GLY A 452 -3.53 -30.34 -7.47
N ILE A 453 -2.95 -29.40 -8.24
CA ILE A 453 -2.59 -29.57 -9.66
C ILE A 453 -1.08 -29.80 -9.73
N PRO A 454 -0.60 -30.81 -10.48
CA PRO A 454 0.84 -30.99 -10.69
C PRO A 454 1.46 -29.76 -11.34
N PHE A 455 2.59 -29.31 -10.84
CA PHE A 455 3.38 -28.27 -11.52
C PHE A 455 4.09 -28.91 -12.71
N ASP A 456 3.80 -28.43 -13.92
CA ASP A 456 4.39 -28.90 -15.16
C ASP A 456 5.27 -27.78 -15.75
N PRO A 457 6.61 -27.89 -15.61
CA PRO A 457 7.53 -26.86 -16.08
C PRO A 457 7.52 -26.71 -17.61
N ASP A 458 7.13 -27.74 -18.38
CA ASP A 458 7.12 -27.69 -19.84
C ASP A 458 6.05 -26.74 -20.41
N GLN A 459 5.11 -26.29 -19.56
CA GLN A 459 4.11 -25.29 -19.94
C GLN A 459 4.64 -23.84 -19.87
N TYR A 460 5.85 -23.62 -19.41
CA TYR A 460 6.44 -22.32 -19.18
C TYR A 460 7.74 -22.13 -19.96
N THR A 461 8.05 -20.89 -20.33
CA THR A 461 9.34 -20.54 -20.91
C THR A 461 10.45 -20.57 -19.86
N LEU A 462 11.70 -20.73 -20.29
CA LEU A 462 12.84 -20.68 -19.38
C LEU A 462 12.90 -19.34 -18.60
N GLU A 463 12.51 -18.23 -19.25
CA GLU A 463 12.44 -16.92 -18.61
C GLU A 463 11.41 -16.88 -17.48
N GLU A 464 10.25 -17.51 -17.66
CA GLU A 464 9.20 -17.60 -16.62
C GLU A 464 9.62 -18.52 -15.48
N LEU A 465 10.42 -19.54 -15.74
CA LEU A 465 10.97 -20.46 -14.74
C LEU A 465 12.23 -19.92 -14.03
N SER A 466 12.70 -18.74 -14.40
CA SER A 466 13.90 -18.16 -13.80
C SER A 466 13.58 -17.46 -12.47
N ILE A 467 14.44 -17.64 -11.48
CA ILE A 467 14.38 -16.91 -10.20
C ILE A 467 15.38 -15.77 -10.19
N VAL A 468 14.98 -14.67 -9.54
CA VAL A 468 15.85 -13.51 -9.35
C VAL A 468 16.50 -13.60 -7.98
N CYS A 469 17.81 -13.79 -7.96
CA CYS A 469 18.61 -13.75 -6.74
C CYS A 469 19.09 -12.33 -6.48
N THR A 470 18.94 -11.87 -5.22
CA THR A 470 19.54 -10.61 -4.78
C THR A 470 20.67 -10.92 -3.80
N ARG A 471 21.84 -10.35 -4.08
CA ARG A 471 23.01 -10.49 -3.19
C ARG A 471 22.78 -9.77 -1.86
N ASP A 472 23.05 -10.44 -0.75
CA ASP A 472 23.35 -9.75 0.51
C ASP A 472 24.70 -9.05 0.38
N LYS A 473 24.84 -7.82 0.88
CA LYS A 473 26.09 -7.03 0.85
C LYS A 473 27.29 -7.76 1.47
N ASN A 474 27.04 -8.75 2.30
CA ASN A 474 28.05 -9.56 2.98
C ASN A 474 28.33 -10.91 2.31
N SER A 475 27.59 -11.30 1.26
CA SER A 475 27.85 -12.58 0.58
C SER A 475 29.03 -12.45 -0.38
N ARG A 476 29.96 -13.42 -0.32
CA ARG A 476 31.18 -13.44 -1.17
C ARG A 476 30.99 -14.18 -2.49
N GLY A 477 29.86 -14.83 -2.70
CA GLY A 477 29.55 -15.59 -3.92
C GLY A 477 28.46 -16.64 -3.68
N PHE A 478 28.18 -17.44 -4.70
CA PHE A 478 27.27 -18.58 -4.65
C PHE A 478 28.03 -19.86 -4.99
N VAL A 479 27.61 -20.98 -4.42
CA VAL A 479 28.08 -22.30 -4.83
C VAL A 479 26.95 -22.94 -5.64
N ILE A 480 27.21 -23.20 -6.93
CA ILE A 480 26.28 -23.90 -7.83
C ILE A 480 26.97 -25.17 -8.27
N ASP A 481 26.35 -26.31 -8.04
CA ASP A 481 26.89 -27.63 -8.36
C ASP A 481 28.33 -27.86 -7.85
N GLY A 482 28.64 -27.28 -6.67
CA GLY A 482 29.96 -27.40 -6.06
C GLY A 482 31.03 -26.45 -6.61
N VAL A 483 30.65 -25.54 -7.52
CA VAL A 483 31.55 -24.52 -8.08
C VAL A 483 31.26 -23.16 -7.46
N GLU A 484 32.27 -22.55 -6.84
CA GLU A 484 32.16 -21.15 -6.38
C GLU A 484 32.06 -20.22 -7.60
N THR A 485 30.97 -19.44 -7.63
CA THR A 485 30.70 -18.52 -8.72
C THR A 485 30.58 -17.10 -8.17
N ASP A 486 31.19 -16.13 -8.85
CA ASP A 486 31.11 -14.74 -8.45
C ASP A 486 29.66 -14.24 -8.57
N ALA A 487 29.17 -13.58 -7.50
CA ALA A 487 27.83 -13.04 -7.43
C ALA A 487 27.51 -11.98 -8.50
N GLU A 488 28.53 -11.42 -9.15
CA GLU A 488 28.34 -10.46 -10.24
C GLU A 488 27.93 -11.10 -11.57
N THR A 489 28.19 -12.39 -11.74
CA THR A 489 27.95 -13.14 -12.99
C THR A 489 26.60 -13.86 -13.01
N ILE A 490 25.91 -14.00 -11.86
CA ILE A 490 24.63 -14.70 -11.79
C ILE A 490 23.51 -13.70 -11.59
N ASP A 491 22.83 -13.38 -12.65
CA ASP A 491 21.64 -12.52 -12.62
C ASP A 491 20.34 -13.31 -12.50
N VAL A 492 20.28 -14.52 -13.06
CA VAL A 492 19.09 -15.37 -13.11
C VAL A 492 19.53 -16.83 -13.02
N LEU A 493 18.89 -17.59 -12.14
CA LEU A 493 19.09 -19.04 -12.06
C LEU A 493 17.86 -19.74 -12.62
N PRO A 494 18.02 -20.71 -13.52
CA PRO A 494 16.90 -21.59 -13.90
C PRO A 494 16.50 -22.48 -12.73
N VAL A 495 15.21 -22.79 -12.64
CA VAL A 495 14.64 -23.68 -11.62
C VAL A 495 14.66 -25.12 -12.08
#